data_f2bc47b7ef6f1e601cb79d35b9b3fc28
#
_entry.id   f2bc47b7ef6f1e601cb79d35b9b3fc28
#
_cell.length_a   1.000
_cell.length_b   1.000
_cell.length_c   1.000
_cell.angle_alpha   90.00
_cell.angle_beta   90.00
_cell.angle_gamma   90.00
#
_symmetry.space_group_name_H-M   'P 1'
#
loop_
_entity.id
_entity.type
_entity.pdbx_description
1 polymer ?
#
loop_
_entity_poly.entity_id
_entity_poly.type
_entity_poly.pdbx_seq_one_letter_code
_entity_poly.pdbx_strand_id
1 'polypeptide(L)'
;LPTNFVRDVILKAPNADMMNTLARSVLTLYSYDARATDNSTENVLRQCLQLIALFPMLSVYGYQAYSHYVLDKSLFIHNPVPELSTAENLLHILRADGKYTELEARILDLALVLHAEHGGGNNSTFTMHVVTSSGTDTYSAVAASLASLKGPKHGGANIKVVQMFEDMKQNVRDWTDEEAVEAYLRALLHREAFDRAGLIYGMGHAVYSLSDPRANVFKHFVEMLSEEKGRHEEYALYAAVARLAPKVIGEERKIYKGVSANIDFYSGFVYSMLDLPLELYTPIFAISRIAGWSAHRIEELINAGKIIRPAYKSVKPRVDYVPLHDRK
;
A
#
# COMPACT_ATOMS: atom_id res chain seq x y z
N LEU A 1 4.76 -15.59 16.52
CA LEU A 1 3.72 -14.91 17.31
C LEU A 1 3.69 -15.46 18.74
N PRO A 2 3.33 -14.63 19.75
CA PRO A 2 3.13 -15.11 21.11
C PRO A 2 2.06 -16.20 21.20
N THR A 3 2.15 -17.05 22.23
CA THR A 3 1.17 -18.12 22.47
C THR A 3 -0.25 -17.55 22.53
N ASN A 4 -1.17 -18.19 21.82
CA ASN A 4 -2.58 -17.80 21.71
C ASN A 4 -2.86 -16.44 21.04
N PHE A 5 -1.85 -15.71 20.56
CA PHE A 5 -2.05 -14.37 19.95
C PHE A 5 -3.02 -14.42 18.76
N VAL A 6 -2.89 -15.41 17.88
CA VAL A 6 -3.82 -15.60 16.75
C VAL A 6 -5.25 -15.72 17.24
N ARG A 7 -5.49 -16.63 18.19
CA ARG A 7 -6.82 -16.90 18.74
C ARG A 7 -7.41 -15.68 19.48
N ASP A 8 -6.61 -15.04 20.33
CA ASP A 8 -7.12 -14.06 21.30
C ASP A 8 -7.11 -12.63 20.80
N VAL A 9 -6.28 -12.32 19.79
CA VAL A 9 -6.14 -10.97 19.22
C VAL A 9 -6.68 -10.89 17.80
N ILE A 10 -6.26 -11.81 16.92
CA ILE A 10 -6.60 -11.72 15.50
C ILE A 10 -8.02 -12.25 15.24
N LEU A 11 -8.31 -13.48 15.66
CA LEU A 11 -9.58 -14.15 15.35
C LEU A 11 -10.79 -13.56 16.10
N LYS A 12 -10.59 -12.92 17.26
CA LYS A 12 -11.70 -12.36 18.06
C LYS A 12 -12.33 -11.08 17.53
N ALA A 13 -11.68 -10.39 16.63
CA ALA A 13 -12.19 -9.12 16.10
C ALA A 13 -11.99 -9.02 14.58
N PRO A 14 -12.67 -9.89 13.80
CA PRO A 14 -12.60 -9.87 12.36
C PRO A 14 -13.16 -8.55 11.80
N ASN A 15 -12.51 -8.02 10.77
CA ASN A 15 -12.90 -6.76 10.14
C ASN A 15 -12.46 -6.76 8.68
N ALA A 16 -13.25 -6.14 7.79
CA ALA A 16 -12.89 -5.96 6.38
C ALA A 16 -11.67 -5.05 6.19
N ASP A 17 -11.43 -4.13 7.13
CA ASP A 17 -10.28 -3.23 7.11
C ASP A 17 -9.04 -3.92 7.67
N MET A 18 -8.31 -4.60 6.78
CA MET A 18 -7.10 -5.33 7.15
C MET A 18 -5.99 -4.42 7.71
N MET A 19 -5.91 -3.17 7.25
CA MET A 19 -4.93 -2.22 7.79
C MET A 19 -5.21 -1.87 9.25
N ASN A 20 -6.49 -1.78 9.63
CA ASN A 20 -6.88 -1.59 11.03
C ASN A 20 -6.56 -2.84 11.87
N THR A 21 -6.82 -4.02 11.32
CA THR A 21 -6.48 -5.30 11.98
C THR A 21 -4.96 -5.41 12.19
N LEU A 22 -4.16 -5.05 11.18
CA LEU A 22 -2.70 -5.06 11.26
C LEU A 22 -2.19 -4.05 12.31
N ALA A 23 -2.67 -2.80 12.30
CA ALA A 23 -2.26 -1.77 13.25
C ALA A 23 -2.60 -2.14 14.70
N ARG A 24 -3.80 -2.68 14.93
CA ARG A 24 -4.22 -3.19 16.25
C ARG A 24 -3.32 -4.34 16.71
N SER A 25 -3.00 -5.27 15.83
CA SER A 25 -2.13 -6.40 16.13
C SER A 25 -0.73 -5.93 16.49
N VAL A 26 -0.18 -4.96 15.75
CA VAL A 26 1.14 -4.36 16.04
C VAL A 26 1.12 -3.68 17.41
N LEU A 27 0.13 -2.85 17.73
CA LEU A 27 0.01 -2.22 19.06
C LEU A 27 -0.11 -3.24 20.18
N THR A 28 -0.82 -4.34 19.96
CA THR A 28 -0.98 -5.38 20.96
C THR A 28 0.33 -6.13 21.23
N LEU A 29 1.21 -6.28 20.23
CA LEU A 29 2.54 -6.91 20.40
C LEU A 29 3.41 -6.18 21.42
N TYR A 30 3.22 -4.87 21.61
CA TYR A 30 3.88 -4.11 22.69
C TYR A 30 3.77 -4.80 24.06
N SER A 31 2.59 -5.32 24.40
CA SER A 31 2.33 -5.96 25.70
C SER A 31 3.03 -7.31 25.85
N TYR A 32 3.57 -7.88 24.79
CA TYR A 32 4.29 -9.16 24.79
C TYR A 32 5.81 -8.99 24.67
N ASP A 33 6.33 -7.76 24.55
CA ASP A 33 7.75 -7.47 24.48
C ASP A 33 8.23 -6.84 25.81
N ALA A 34 8.97 -7.60 26.62
CA ALA A 34 9.52 -7.12 27.89
C ALA A 34 10.46 -5.90 27.72
N ARG A 35 10.97 -5.66 26.51
CA ARG A 35 11.84 -4.52 26.18
C ARG A 35 11.13 -3.52 25.21
N ALA A 36 9.81 -3.43 25.28
CA ALA A 36 9.03 -2.61 24.34
C ALA A 36 9.47 -1.13 24.32
N THR A 37 9.83 -0.57 25.48
CA THR A 37 10.23 0.85 25.63
C THR A 37 11.73 1.12 25.45
N ASP A 38 12.53 0.08 25.23
CA ASP A 38 13.97 0.24 25.03
C ASP A 38 14.26 0.68 23.60
N ASN A 39 14.64 1.96 23.46
CA ASN A 39 14.96 2.60 22.19
C ASN A 39 16.45 2.50 21.80
N SER A 40 17.24 1.61 22.44
CA SER A 40 18.60 1.31 21.96
C SER A 40 18.53 0.77 20.52
N THR A 41 19.49 1.17 19.69
CA THR A 41 19.51 0.78 18.26
C THR A 41 19.48 -0.75 18.08
N GLU A 42 20.18 -1.48 18.95
CA GLU A 42 20.20 -2.95 18.95
C GLU A 42 18.79 -3.52 19.18
N ASN A 43 18.07 -3.03 20.21
CA ASN A 43 16.74 -3.51 20.51
C ASN A 43 15.72 -3.10 19.44
N VAL A 44 15.80 -1.88 18.93
CA VAL A 44 14.93 -1.42 17.85
C VAL A 44 15.16 -2.24 16.58
N LEU A 45 16.42 -2.58 16.23
CA LEU A 45 16.69 -3.48 15.12
C LEU A 45 16.05 -4.85 15.32
N ARG A 46 16.17 -5.43 16.53
CA ARG A 46 15.49 -6.69 16.88
C ARG A 46 13.97 -6.60 16.68
N GLN A 47 13.34 -5.53 17.18
CA GLN A 47 11.90 -5.29 17.04
C GLN A 47 11.50 -5.14 15.57
N CYS A 48 12.27 -4.40 14.79
CA CYS A 48 12.04 -4.20 13.37
C CYS A 48 12.12 -5.52 12.58
N LEU A 49 13.15 -6.31 12.77
CA LEU A 49 13.30 -7.63 12.13
C LEU A 49 12.14 -8.56 12.51
N GLN A 50 11.72 -8.54 13.78
CA GLN A 50 10.57 -9.31 14.23
C GLN A 50 9.27 -8.84 13.53
N LEU A 51 9.01 -7.55 13.41
CA LEU A 51 7.84 -7.02 12.73
C LEU A 51 7.86 -7.34 11.22
N ILE A 52 9.01 -7.23 10.55
CA ILE A 52 9.16 -7.64 9.15
C ILE A 52 8.72 -9.10 8.97
N ALA A 53 9.17 -10.01 9.84
CA ALA A 53 8.79 -11.42 9.77
C ALA A 53 7.32 -11.67 10.13
N LEU A 54 6.70 -10.86 11.00
CA LEU A 54 5.34 -11.07 11.46
C LEU A 54 4.27 -10.46 10.54
N PHE A 55 4.57 -9.42 9.78
CA PHE A 55 3.60 -8.69 8.96
C PHE A 55 2.82 -9.56 7.98
N PRO A 56 3.43 -10.52 7.25
CA PRO A 56 2.68 -11.46 6.42
C PRO A 56 1.62 -12.25 7.20
N MET A 57 2.01 -12.82 8.35
CA MET A 57 1.10 -13.59 9.19
C MET A 57 -0.03 -12.73 9.76
N LEU A 58 0.28 -11.54 10.30
CA LEU A 58 -0.72 -10.64 10.87
C LEU A 58 -1.76 -10.22 9.82
N SER A 59 -1.31 -9.96 8.59
CA SER A 59 -2.18 -9.57 7.48
C SER A 59 -3.05 -10.73 7.00
N VAL A 60 -2.44 -11.87 6.72
CA VAL A 60 -3.15 -13.03 6.16
C VAL A 60 -4.09 -13.65 7.19
N TYR A 61 -3.66 -13.82 8.44
CA TYR A 61 -4.54 -14.37 9.47
C TYR A 61 -5.71 -13.43 9.80
N GLY A 62 -5.49 -12.11 9.70
CA GLY A 62 -6.57 -11.13 9.75
C GLY A 62 -7.59 -11.34 8.65
N TYR A 63 -7.11 -11.57 7.41
CA TYR A 63 -7.98 -11.88 6.29
C TYR A 63 -8.71 -13.22 6.45
N GLN A 64 -8.03 -14.26 6.93
CA GLN A 64 -8.67 -15.55 7.19
C GLN A 64 -9.78 -15.44 8.26
N ALA A 65 -9.54 -14.63 9.31
CA ALA A 65 -10.58 -14.33 10.30
C ALA A 65 -11.80 -13.64 9.67
N TYR A 66 -11.57 -12.60 8.87
CA TYR A 66 -12.63 -11.91 8.14
C TYR A 66 -13.37 -12.83 7.16
N SER A 67 -12.62 -13.60 6.36
CA SER A 67 -13.15 -14.56 5.41
C SER A 67 -14.05 -15.60 6.07
N HIS A 68 -13.65 -16.09 7.24
CA HIS A 68 -14.43 -17.08 7.98
C HIS A 68 -15.64 -16.49 8.69
N TYR A 69 -15.45 -15.47 9.54
CA TYR A 69 -16.51 -14.98 10.42
C TYR A 69 -17.49 -14.02 9.75
N VAL A 70 -17.11 -13.41 8.63
CA VAL A 70 -17.94 -12.41 7.94
C VAL A 70 -18.39 -12.87 6.55
N LEU A 71 -17.54 -13.63 5.83
CA LEU A 71 -17.88 -14.14 4.49
C LEU A 71 -18.29 -15.62 4.49
N ASP A 72 -18.46 -16.25 5.67
CA ASP A 72 -18.90 -17.63 5.86
C ASP A 72 -18.05 -18.68 5.11
N LYS A 73 -16.74 -18.40 4.91
CA LYS A 73 -15.81 -19.36 4.29
C LYS A 73 -15.15 -20.26 5.34
N SER A 74 -14.57 -21.37 4.89
CA SER A 74 -13.81 -22.27 5.76
C SER A 74 -12.60 -21.56 6.36
N LEU A 75 -12.38 -21.74 7.67
CA LEU A 75 -11.16 -21.24 8.33
C LEU A 75 -10.02 -22.24 8.11
N PHE A 76 -8.91 -21.73 7.62
CA PHE A 76 -7.64 -22.44 7.64
C PHE A 76 -6.53 -21.49 8.07
N ILE A 77 -5.55 -22.01 8.80
CA ILE A 77 -4.40 -21.25 9.31
C ILE A 77 -3.17 -22.11 9.03
N HIS A 78 -2.45 -21.82 7.97
CA HIS A 78 -1.17 -22.43 7.66
C HIS A 78 -0.05 -21.75 8.43
N ASN A 79 0.86 -22.55 8.97
CA ASN A 79 2.09 -22.03 9.54
C ASN A 79 3.08 -21.62 8.45
N PRO A 80 3.86 -20.54 8.64
CA PRO A 80 4.94 -20.23 7.73
C PRO A 80 6.01 -21.32 7.76
N VAL A 81 6.67 -21.51 6.64
CA VAL A 81 7.77 -22.47 6.46
C VAL A 81 9.08 -21.70 6.47
N PRO A 82 10.03 -22.00 7.37
CA PRO A 82 11.27 -21.21 7.55
C PRO A 82 12.16 -21.13 6.31
N GLU A 83 12.10 -22.14 5.46
CA GLU A 83 12.92 -22.27 4.24
C GLU A 83 12.38 -21.43 3.08
N LEU A 84 11.12 -20.98 3.15
CA LEU A 84 10.49 -20.19 2.11
C LEU A 84 10.80 -18.68 2.28
N SER A 85 10.93 -17.99 1.16
CA SER A 85 11.00 -16.53 1.13
C SER A 85 9.72 -15.86 1.68
N THR A 86 9.74 -14.56 1.89
CA THR A 86 8.57 -13.79 2.32
C THR A 86 7.41 -13.90 1.34
N ALA A 87 7.69 -13.82 0.03
CA ALA A 87 6.68 -13.92 -1.02
C ALA A 87 6.07 -15.32 -1.09
N GLU A 88 6.90 -16.35 -1.05
CA GLU A 88 6.47 -17.75 -1.03
C GLU A 88 5.62 -18.05 0.21
N ASN A 89 6.08 -17.64 1.39
CA ASN A 89 5.31 -17.78 2.63
C ASN A 89 3.96 -17.07 2.55
N LEU A 90 3.90 -15.86 1.98
CA LEU A 90 2.66 -15.11 1.84
C LEU A 90 1.65 -15.88 0.98
N LEU A 91 2.07 -16.44 -0.16
CA LEU A 91 1.21 -17.28 -1.01
C LEU A 91 0.82 -18.58 -0.31
N HIS A 92 1.79 -19.24 0.35
CA HIS A 92 1.57 -20.47 1.07
C HIS A 92 0.54 -20.32 2.20
N ILE A 93 0.67 -19.32 3.05
CA ILE A 93 -0.26 -19.14 4.18
C ILE A 93 -1.63 -18.58 3.77
N LEU A 94 -1.71 -17.91 2.60
CA LEU A 94 -2.96 -17.33 2.10
C LEU A 94 -3.84 -18.36 1.41
N ARG A 95 -3.26 -19.25 0.61
CA ARG A 95 -4.00 -20.21 -0.22
C ARG A 95 -4.37 -21.46 0.56
N ALA A 96 -5.61 -21.93 0.38
CA ALA A 96 -6.12 -23.09 1.11
C ALA A 96 -5.29 -24.37 0.88
N ASP A 97 -4.76 -24.55 -0.34
CA ASP A 97 -3.90 -25.68 -0.69
C ASP A 97 -2.40 -25.41 -0.56
N GLY A 98 -2.05 -24.17 -0.20
CA GLY A 98 -0.66 -23.71 -0.03
C GLY A 98 0.17 -23.68 -1.31
N LYS A 99 -0.44 -23.84 -2.50
CA LYS A 99 0.28 -23.98 -3.77
C LYS A 99 0.45 -22.63 -4.49
N TYR A 100 1.57 -22.52 -5.20
CA TYR A 100 1.89 -21.39 -6.07
C TYR A 100 2.90 -21.84 -7.13
N THR A 101 3.02 -21.08 -8.23
CA THR A 101 4.07 -21.30 -9.22
C THR A 101 5.33 -20.52 -8.86
N GLU A 102 6.47 -20.91 -9.40
CA GLU A 102 7.73 -20.17 -9.22
C GLU A 102 7.62 -18.74 -9.76
N LEU A 103 6.91 -18.54 -10.88
CA LEU A 103 6.69 -17.24 -11.48
C LEU A 103 5.84 -16.35 -10.57
N GLU A 104 4.78 -16.87 -9.97
CA GLU A 104 3.94 -16.16 -9.01
C GLU A 104 4.75 -15.65 -7.81
N ALA A 105 5.55 -16.54 -7.21
CA ALA A 105 6.39 -16.18 -6.07
C ALA A 105 7.45 -15.13 -6.44
N ARG A 106 8.11 -15.29 -7.58
CA ARG A 106 9.12 -14.35 -8.08
C ARG A 106 8.54 -12.96 -8.36
N ILE A 107 7.35 -12.89 -8.95
CA ILE A 107 6.70 -11.61 -9.26
C ILE A 107 6.19 -10.92 -7.99
N LEU A 108 5.66 -11.68 -7.03
CA LEU A 108 5.28 -11.12 -5.74
C LEU A 108 6.51 -10.62 -4.97
N ASP A 109 7.62 -11.35 -4.98
CA ASP A 109 8.88 -10.92 -4.36
C ASP A 109 9.38 -9.61 -4.99
N LEU A 110 9.37 -9.51 -6.31
CA LEU A 110 9.70 -8.28 -7.02
C LEU A 110 8.78 -7.13 -6.60
N ALA A 111 7.47 -7.36 -6.48
CA ALA A 111 6.53 -6.35 -6.00
C ALA A 111 6.88 -5.87 -4.60
N LEU A 112 7.24 -6.79 -3.68
CA LEU A 112 7.68 -6.44 -2.33
C LEU A 112 8.95 -5.58 -2.36
N VAL A 113 9.95 -5.94 -3.17
CA VAL A 113 11.18 -5.14 -3.33
C VAL A 113 10.88 -3.73 -3.84
N LEU A 114 10.04 -3.59 -4.87
CA LEU A 114 9.74 -2.30 -5.50
C LEU A 114 8.91 -1.35 -4.61
N HIS A 115 8.21 -1.89 -3.61
CA HIS A 115 7.42 -1.11 -2.66
C HIS A 115 8.15 -0.87 -1.32
N ALA A 116 9.30 -1.51 -1.07
CA ALA A 116 9.97 -1.51 0.22
C ALA A 116 10.37 -0.12 0.71
N GLU A 117 10.79 0.77 -0.21
CA GLU A 117 11.28 2.11 0.13
C GLU A 117 10.87 3.15 -0.92
N HIS A 118 10.65 4.39 -0.49
CA HIS A 118 10.32 5.51 -1.40
C HIS A 118 10.73 6.89 -0.84
N GLY A 119 11.70 6.92 0.06
CA GLY A 119 12.25 8.12 0.65
C GLY A 119 11.47 8.68 1.85
N GLY A 120 12.18 9.40 2.71
CA GLY A 120 11.66 9.94 3.97
C GLY A 120 10.52 10.95 3.83
N GLY A 121 10.34 11.55 2.64
CA GLY A 121 9.24 12.47 2.36
C GLY A 121 7.90 11.80 2.04
N ASN A 122 7.85 10.48 1.88
CA ASN A 122 6.60 9.75 1.74
C ASN A 122 5.77 9.87 3.01
N ASN A 123 4.44 10.07 2.91
CA ASN A 123 3.60 10.46 4.03
C ASN A 123 3.71 9.50 5.23
N SER A 124 3.68 8.19 5.02
CA SER A 124 3.81 7.21 6.12
C SER A 124 5.23 7.12 6.66
N THR A 125 6.25 7.31 5.83
CA THR A 125 7.66 7.37 6.26
C THR A 125 7.94 8.65 7.03
N PHE A 126 7.41 9.79 6.57
CA PHE A 126 7.50 11.04 7.31
C PHE A 126 6.80 10.93 8.68
N THR A 127 5.65 10.26 8.74
CA THR A 127 4.98 9.95 10.00
C THR A 127 5.87 9.12 10.92
N MET A 128 6.63 8.14 10.39
CA MET A 128 7.61 7.37 11.13
C MET A 128 8.66 8.29 11.78
N HIS A 129 9.24 9.22 11.02
CA HIS A 129 10.19 10.19 11.53
C HIS A 129 9.60 11.07 12.63
N VAL A 130 8.42 11.69 12.34
CA VAL A 130 7.76 12.59 13.30
C VAL A 130 7.48 11.90 14.62
N VAL A 131 6.90 10.71 14.57
CA VAL A 131 6.52 9.97 15.78
C VAL A 131 7.74 9.41 16.50
N THR A 132 8.75 8.91 15.77
CA THR A 132 10.03 8.48 16.35
C THR A 132 10.76 9.61 17.07
N SER A 133 10.76 10.83 16.52
CA SER A 133 11.42 11.99 17.11
C SER A 133 10.87 12.40 18.48
N SER A 134 9.66 11.93 18.81
CA SER A 134 9.07 12.12 20.15
C SER A 134 9.64 11.19 21.22
N GLY A 135 10.44 10.19 20.82
CA GLY A 135 11.01 9.19 21.73
C GLY A 135 10.09 8.01 22.04
N THR A 136 8.99 7.82 21.27
CA THR A 136 8.06 6.70 21.47
C THR A 136 8.66 5.34 21.08
N ASP A 137 7.98 4.28 21.47
CA ASP A 137 8.35 2.89 21.16
C ASP A 137 8.15 2.52 19.66
N THR A 138 8.72 1.39 19.25
CA THR A 138 8.68 0.91 17.86
C THR A 138 7.27 0.55 17.43
N TYR A 139 6.48 -0.08 18.29
CA TYR A 139 5.13 -0.54 17.94
C TYR A 139 4.18 0.62 17.67
N SER A 140 4.24 1.66 18.52
CA SER A 140 3.48 2.90 18.36
C SER A 140 3.87 3.65 17.09
N ALA A 141 5.18 3.76 16.79
CA ALA A 141 5.67 4.42 15.58
C ALA A 141 5.22 3.69 14.30
N VAL A 142 5.30 2.36 14.29
CA VAL A 142 4.84 1.53 13.17
C VAL A 142 3.32 1.61 13.02
N ALA A 143 2.56 1.57 14.11
CA ALA A 143 1.10 1.70 14.04
C ALA A 143 0.66 3.08 13.50
N ALA A 144 1.37 4.16 13.84
CA ALA A 144 1.13 5.49 13.27
C ALA A 144 1.41 5.52 11.76
N SER A 145 2.48 4.87 11.30
CA SER A 145 2.81 4.74 9.88
C SER A 145 1.77 3.91 9.12
N LEU A 146 1.26 2.83 9.73
CA LEU A 146 0.14 2.04 9.19
C LEU A 146 -1.13 2.90 9.06
N ALA A 147 -1.44 3.73 10.05
CA ALA A 147 -2.59 4.64 10.02
C ALA A 147 -2.46 5.66 8.88
N SER A 148 -1.26 6.16 8.62
CA SER A 148 -0.97 7.03 7.49
C SER A 148 -1.14 6.30 6.15
N LEU A 149 -0.56 5.10 6.01
CA LEU A 149 -0.63 4.31 4.78
C LEU A 149 -2.08 3.88 4.44
N LYS A 150 -2.89 3.60 5.45
CA LYS A 150 -4.30 3.22 5.31
C LYS A 150 -5.14 4.25 4.54
N GLY A 151 -4.74 5.52 4.57
CA GLY A 151 -5.49 6.61 3.95
C GLY A 151 -5.71 6.40 2.44
N PRO A 152 -6.92 6.64 1.91
CA PRO A 152 -7.25 6.37 0.50
C PRO A 152 -6.42 7.19 -0.50
N LYS A 153 -5.83 8.30 -0.06
CA LYS A 153 -4.93 9.12 -0.89
C LYS A 153 -3.48 8.63 -0.88
N HIS A 154 -3.16 7.60 -0.09
CA HIS A 154 -1.82 7.05 0.04
C HIS A 154 -1.79 5.58 -0.38
N GLY A 155 -2.21 4.64 0.45
CA GLY A 155 -2.10 3.22 0.16
C GLY A 155 -3.24 2.61 -0.68
N GLY A 156 -4.30 3.38 -0.99
CA GLY A 156 -5.45 2.90 -1.75
C GLY A 156 -5.37 3.11 -3.27
N ALA A 157 -4.25 3.58 -3.79
CA ALA A 157 -4.15 3.96 -5.21
C ALA A 157 -4.30 2.78 -6.17
N ASN A 158 -3.66 1.64 -5.88
CA ASN A 158 -3.74 0.44 -6.71
C ASN A 158 -5.16 -0.17 -6.75
N ILE A 159 -5.91 -0.11 -5.65
CA ILE A 159 -7.31 -0.56 -5.62
C ILE A 159 -8.16 0.29 -6.57
N LYS A 160 -7.95 1.61 -6.58
CA LYS A 160 -8.64 2.52 -7.48
C LYS A 160 -8.30 2.25 -8.95
N VAL A 161 -7.05 1.89 -9.26
CA VAL A 161 -6.66 1.47 -10.61
C VAL A 161 -7.46 0.25 -11.04
N VAL A 162 -7.49 -0.80 -10.23
CA VAL A 162 -8.24 -2.03 -10.57
C VAL A 162 -9.72 -1.74 -10.77
N GLN A 163 -10.34 -0.99 -9.85
CA GLN A 163 -11.76 -0.62 -9.96
C GLN A 163 -12.06 0.19 -11.23
N MET A 164 -11.16 1.11 -11.62
CA MET A 164 -11.28 1.88 -12.85
C MET A 164 -11.20 0.98 -14.09
N PHE A 165 -10.29 0.00 -14.10
CA PHE A 165 -10.20 -0.96 -15.20
C PHE A 165 -11.39 -1.89 -15.26
N GLU A 166 -11.96 -2.32 -14.13
CA GLU A 166 -13.19 -3.11 -14.11
C GLU A 166 -14.37 -2.31 -14.69
N ASP A 167 -14.50 -1.03 -14.33
CA ASP A 167 -15.52 -0.14 -14.91
C ASP A 167 -15.28 0.07 -16.43
N MET A 168 -14.00 0.26 -16.85
CA MET A 168 -13.66 0.37 -18.26
C MET A 168 -14.04 -0.88 -19.05
N LYS A 169 -13.73 -2.08 -18.53
CA LYS A 169 -14.05 -3.36 -19.18
C LYS A 169 -15.55 -3.55 -19.40
N GLN A 170 -16.39 -2.99 -18.53
CA GLN A 170 -17.86 -3.04 -18.66
C GLN A 170 -18.41 -2.03 -19.65
N ASN A 171 -17.73 -0.89 -19.83
CA ASN A 171 -18.23 0.22 -20.64
C ASN A 171 -17.58 0.33 -22.03
N VAL A 172 -16.42 -0.26 -22.25
CA VAL A 172 -15.74 -0.34 -23.56
C VAL A 172 -15.93 -1.74 -24.12
N ARG A 173 -16.66 -1.86 -25.24
CA ARG A 173 -17.01 -3.17 -25.84
C ARG A 173 -15.83 -3.87 -26.48
N ASP A 174 -15.02 -3.11 -27.20
CA ASP A 174 -13.82 -3.59 -27.90
C ASP A 174 -12.59 -2.89 -27.32
N TRP A 175 -11.80 -3.65 -26.58
CA TRP A 175 -10.58 -3.13 -25.92
C TRP A 175 -9.42 -2.94 -26.90
N THR A 176 -9.55 -3.43 -28.15
CA THR A 176 -8.56 -3.22 -29.22
C THR A 176 -8.83 -1.93 -30.00
N ASP A 177 -10.02 -1.35 -29.85
CA ASP A 177 -10.38 -0.05 -30.44
C ASP A 177 -9.81 1.09 -29.57
N GLU A 178 -8.68 1.62 -30.03
CA GLU A 178 -8.00 2.73 -29.34
C GLU A 178 -8.83 4.01 -29.25
N GLU A 179 -9.71 4.28 -30.22
CA GLU A 179 -10.60 5.45 -30.19
C GLU A 179 -11.64 5.29 -29.08
N ALA A 180 -12.20 4.09 -28.90
CA ALA A 180 -13.13 3.80 -27.81
C ALA A 180 -12.44 3.89 -26.44
N VAL A 181 -11.22 3.37 -26.31
CA VAL A 181 -10.41 3.49 -25.07
C VAL A 181 -10.09 4.97 -24.80
N GLU A 182 -9.64 5.74 -25.80
CA GLU A 182 -9.34 7.16 -25.64
C GLU A 182 -10.60 7.97 -25.24
N ALA A 183 -11.75 7.68 -25.82
CA ALA A 183 -13.03 8.31 -25.48
C ALA A 183 -13.39 8.05 -24.01
N TYR A 184 -13.20 6.82 -23.52
CA TYR A 184 -13.44 6.51 -22.11
C TYR A 184 -12.47 7.25 -21.18
N LEU A 185 -11.17 7.36 -21.54
CA LEU A 185 -10.19 8.13 -20.77
C LEU A 185 -10.57 9.63 -20.69
N ARG A 186 -11.14 10.20 -21.75
CA ARG A 186 -11.67 11.58 -21.74
C ARG A 186 -12.88 11.69 -20.82
N ALA A 187 -13.81 10.74 -20.85
CA ALA A 187 -14.97 10.69 -19.96
C ALA A 187 -14.54 10.64 -18.48
N LEU A 188 -13.48 9.90 -18.14
CA LEU A 188 -12.90 9.93 -16.78
C LEU A 188 -12.47 11.34 -16.38
N LEU A 189 -11.73 12.06 -17.25
CA LEU A 189 -11.23 13.41 -16.96
C LEU A 189 -12.37 14.44 -16.87
N HIS A 190 -13.45 14.25 -17.65
CA HIS A 190 -14.65 15.10 -17.66
C HIS A 190 -15.60 14.77 -16.50
N ARG A 191 -15.28 13.78 -15.65
CA ARG A 191 -16.12 13.33 -14.51
C ARG A 191 -17.44 12.68 -14.92
N GLU A 192 -17.42 12.00 -16.05
CA GLU A 192 -18.60 11.36 -16.64
C GLU A 192 -18.58 9.83 -16.46
N ALA A 193 -17.40 9.26 -16.14
CA ALA A 193 -17.20 7.83 -15.97
C ALA A 193 -16.64 7.47 -14.58
N PHE A 194 -16.76 6.20 -14.21
CA PHE A 194 -16.28 5.59 -12.98
C PHE A 194 -16.77 6.38 -11.73
N ASP A 195 -15.85 6.82 -10.86
CA ASP A 195 -16.15 7.51 -9.60
C ASP A 195 -16.32 9.03 -9.76
N ARG A 196 -16.27 9.55 -10.96
CA ARG A 196 -16.42 10.97 -11.32
C ARG A 196 -15.42 11.90 -10.62
N ALA A 197 -14.28 11.37 -10.18
CA ALA A 197 -13.23 12.18 -9.55
C ALA A 197 -12.47 13.04 -10.57
N GLY A 198 -12.58 12.74 -11.86
CA GLY A 198 -11.83 13.41 -12.91
C GLY A 198 -10.37 12.97 -12.97
N LEU A 199 -10.06 11.72 -12.62
CA LEU A 199 -8.71 11.19 -12.54
C LEU A 199 -8.58 9.91 -13.37
N ILE A 200 -7.45 9.74 -14.04
CA ILE A 200 -7.00 8.45 -14.55
C ILE A 200 -6.02 7.91 -13.51
N TYR A 201 -6.48 6.95 -12.71
CA TYR A 201 -5.70 6.41 -11.60
C TYR A 201 -4.47 5.64 -12.09
N GLY A 202 -3.40 5.68 -11.31
CA GLY A 202 -2.12 5.06 -11.67
C GLY A 202 -1.27 5.88 -12.64
N MET A 203 -1.75 7.08 -13.05
CA MET A 203 -1.04 7.97 -13.97
C MET A 203 -0.47 9.18 -13.23
N GLY A 204 0.83 9.45 -13.47
CA GLY A 204 1.56 10.55 -12.84
C GLY A 204 2.15 10.18 -11.49
N HIS A 205 3.15 10.95 -11.06
CA HIS A 205 3.84 10.76 -9.80
C HIS A 205 4.41 12.10 -9.29
N ALA A 206 4.51 12.27 -7.97
CA ALA A 206 5.03 13.50 -7.37
C ALA A 206 6.54 13.71 -7.67
N VAL A 207 7.29 12.61 -7.77
CA VAL A 207 8.75 12.62 -7.99
C VAL A 207 9.11 12.32 -9.44
N TYR A 208 8.47 11.29 -10.04
CA TYR A 208 8.78 10.83 -11.39
C TYR A 208 7.87 11.48 -12.43
N SER A 209 8.43 12.39 -13.24
CA SER A 209 7.67 13.10 -14.28
C SER A 209 7.76 12.46 -15.67
N LEU A 210 8.88 11.82 -15.99
CA LEU A 210 9.11 11.20 -17.31
C LEU A 210 8.77 9.72 -17.32
N SER A 211 9.23 8.98 -16.32
CA SER A 211 8.91 7.56 -16.15
C SER A 211 9.16 7.14 -14.71
N ASP A 212 8.34 6.23 -14.18
CA ASP A 212 8.62 5.55 -12.91
C ASP A 212 9.48 4.31 -13.20
N PRO A 213 10.75 4.28 -12.76
CA PRO A 213 11.64 3.16 -13.05
C PRO A 213 11.12 1.84 -12.48
N ARG A 214 10.35 1.89 -11.39
CA ARG A 214 9.73 0.70 -10.78
C ARG A 214 8.66 0.11 -11.69
N ALA A 215 7.82 0.95 -12.28
CA ALA A 215 6.80 0.53 -13.25
C ALA A 215 7.43 -0.08 -14.51
N ASN A 216 8.56 0.46 -14.98
CA ASN A 216 9.27 -0.08 -16.15
C ASN A 216 9.84 -1.48 -15.86
N VAL A 217 10.46 -1.69 -14.71
CA VAL A 217 10.95 -3.01 -14.29
C VAL A 217 9.79 -3.99 -14.17
N PHE A 218 8.69 -3.57 -13.58
CA PHE A 218 7.56 -4.43 -13.29
C PHE A 218 6.80 -4.86 -14.54
N LYS A 219 6.68 -3.97 -15.54
CA LYS A 219 5.92 -4.19 -16.77
C LYS A 219 6.25 -5.50 -17.49
N HIS A 220 7.53 -5.84 -17.63
CA HIS A 220 7.96 -7.08 -18.29
C HIS A 220 7.46 -8.33 -17.58
N PHE A 221 7.50 -8.35 -16.25
CA PHE A 221 7.01 -9.47 -15.46
C PHE A 221 5.49 -9.57 -15.45
N VAL A 222 4.79 -8.42 -15.58
CA VAL A 222 3.33 -8.38 -15.72
C VAL A 222 2.89 -9.06 -17.01
N GLU A 223 3.61 -8.82 -18.11
CA GLU A 223 3.37 -9.47 -19.39
C GLU A 223 3.51 -11.00 -19.28
N MET A 224 4.63 -11.48 -18.75
CA MET A 224 4.87 -12.90 -18.54
C MET A 224 3.79 -13.59 -17.69
N LEU A 225 3.38 -12.95 -16.57
CA LEU A 225 2.32 -13.49 -15.72
C LEU A 225 0.97 -13.49 -16.44
N SER A 226 0.67 -12.47 -17.24
CA SER A 226 -0.59 -12.41 -17.98
C SER A 226 -0.71 -13.52 -19.01
N GLU A 227 0.40 -13.95 -19.62
CA GLU A 227 0.45 -15.11 -20.51
C GLU A 227 0.21 -16.40 -19.72
N GLU A 228 0.90 -16.64 -18.59
CA GLU A 228 0.71 -17.82 -17.74
C GLU A 228 -0.75 -17.92 -17.25
N LYS A 229 -1.38 -16.80 -16.95
CA LYS A 229 -2.76 -16.73 -16.43
C LYS A 229 -3.84 -16.67 -17.51
N GLY A 230 -3.47 -16.64 -18.79
CA GLY A 230 -4.42 -16.49 -19.89
C GLY A 230 -5.16 -15.15 -19.91
N ARG A 231 -4.52 -14.07 -19.37
CA ARG A 231 -5.09 -12.72 -19.26
C ARG A 231 -4.36 -11.70 -20.16
N HIS A 232 -3.82 -12.16 -21.27
CA HIS A 232 -3.06 -11.32 -22.21
C HIS A 232 -3.89 -10.17 -22.80
N GLU A 233 -5.18 -10.38 -23.08
CA GLU A 233 -6.08 -9.32 -23.57
C GLU A 233 -6.23 -8.18 -22.58
N GLU A 234 -6.33 -8.50 -21.28
CA GLU A 234 -6.36 -7.48 -20.23
C GLU A 234 -5.03 -6.72 -20.15
N TYR A 235 -3.89 -7.44 -20.25
CA TYR A 235 -2.58 -6.78 -20.30
C TYR A 235 -2.48 -5.83 -21.51
N ALA A 236 -2.99 -6.21 -22.67
CA ALA A 236 -3.03 -5.35 -23.86
C ALA A 236 -3.84 -4.07 -23.59
N LEU A 237 -4.96 -4.15 -22.89
CA LEU A 237 -5.72 -2.98 -22.44
C LEU A 237 -4.90 -2.09 -21.50
N TYR A 238 -4.23 -2.65 -20.49
CA TYR A 238 -3.32 -1.88 -19.63
C TYR A 238 -2.21 -1.19 -20.41
N ALA A 239 -1.62 -1.87 -21.40
CA ALA A 239 -0.59 -1.31 -22.27
C ALA A 239 -1.12 -0.17 -23.15
N ALA A 240 -2.33 -0.32 -23.69
CA ALA A 240 -3.00 0.73 -24.47
C ALA A 240 -3.28 1.97 -23.60
N VAL A 241 -3.84 1.80 -22.40
CA VAL A 241 -4.08 2.91 -21.47
C VAL A 241 -2.78 3.59 -21.07
N ALA A 242 -1.71 2.83 -20.75
CA ALA A 242 -0.41 3.40 -20.39
C ALA A 242 0.17 4.29 -21.50
N ARG A 243 -0.14 4.00 -22.77
CA ARG A 243 0.29 4.75 -23.93
C ARG A 243 -0.63 5.95 -24.25
N LEU A 244 -1.94 5.78 -24.15
CA LEU A 244 -2.92 6.81 -24.53
C LEU A 244 -3.13 7.85 -23.43
N ALA A 245 -3.15 7.45 -22.15
CA ALA A 245 -3.46 8.34 -21.04
C ALA A 245 -2.53 9.56 -20.94
N PRO A 246 -1.20 9.48 -21.15
CA PRO A 246 -0.33 10.65 -21.14
C PRO A 246 -0.73 11.72 -22.19
N LYS A 247 -1.11 11.28 -23.39
CA LYS A 247 -1.59 12.15 -24.48
C LYS A 247 -2.90 12.84 -24.06
N VAL A 248 -3.88 12.06 -23.63
CA VAL A 248 -5.21 12.57 -23.24
C VAL A 248 -5.09 13.54 -22.06
N ILE A 249 -4.31 13.22 -21.03
CA ILE A 249 -4.08 14.11 -19.89
C ILE A 249 -3.39 15.41 -20.33
N GLY A 250 -2.40 15.31 -21.23
CA GLY A 250 -1.68 16.46 -21.74
C GLY A 250 -2.60 17.44 -22.48
N GLU A 251 -3.45 16.91 -23.36
CA GLU A 251 -4.42 17.69 -24.15
C GLU A 251 -5.48 18.36 -23.26
N GLU A 252 -6.13 17.58 -22.39
CA GLU A 252 -7.26 18.05 -21.57
C GLU A 252 -6.84 19.01 -20.45
N ARG A 253 -5.67 18.78 -19.84
CA ARG A 253 -5.22 19.56 -18.66
C ARG A 253 -4.13 20.58 -19.00
N LYS A 254 -3.69 20.66 -20.25
CA LYS A 254 -2.58 21.53 -20.69
C LYS A 254 -1.33 21.32 -19.83
N ILE A 255 -1.06 20.07 -19.44
CA ILE A 255 0.11 19.69 -18.64
C ILE A 255 1.23 19.34 -19.61
N TYR A 256 2.25 20.19 -19.66
CA TYR A 256 3.44 19.98 -20.50
C TYR A 256 4.55 19.19 -19.78
N LYS A 257 4.41 18.90 -18.51
CA LYS A 257 5.27 17.94 -17.81
C LYS A 257 4.84 16.54 -18.20
N GLY A 258 5.81 15.66 -18.46
CA GLY A 258 5.52 14.28 -18.78
C GLY A 258 4.63 13.64 -17.71
N VAL A 259 3.69 12.81 -18.13
CA VAL A 259 2.87 11.95 -17.26
C VAL A 259 3.14 10.52 -17.69
N SER A 260 3.38 9.63 -16.73
CA SER A 260 3.65 8.21 -17.00
C SER A 260 2.91 7.33 -16.00
N ALA A 261 2.73 6.06 -16.36
CA ALA A 261 2.24 5.05 -15.43
C ALA A 261 3.21 4.92 -14.25
N ASN A 262 2.68 4.91 -13.03
CA ASN A 262 3.43 4.65 -11.80
C ASN A 262 3.32 3.19 -11.40
N ILE A 263 3.96 2.80 -10.30
CA ILE A 263 3.97 1.40 -9.83
C ILE A 263 2.56 0.88 -9.51
N ASP A 264 1.66 1.73 -8.99
CA ASP A 264 0.30 1.34 -8.63
C ASP A 264 -0.55 0.96 -9.85
N PHE A 265 -0.20 1.48 -11.03
CA PHE A 265 -0.86 1.14 -12.28
C PHE A 265 -0.82 -0.36 -12.60
N TYR A 266 0.31 -1.01 -12.35
CA TYR A 266 0.49 -2.43 -12.64
C TYR A 266 0.29 -3.33 -11.42
N SER A 267 0.60 -2.86 -10.20
CA SER A 267 0.59 -3.72 -9.01
C SER A 267 -0.78 -4.32 -8.71
N GLY A 268 -1.86 -3.54 -8.89
CA GLY A 268 -3.21 -4.05 -8.70
C GLY A 268 -3.57 -5.17 -9.68
N PHE A 269 -3.16 -5.04 -10.94
CA PHE A 269 -3.37 -6.08 -11.95
C PHE A 269 -2.60 -7.36 -11.61
N VAL A 270 -1.33 -7.24 -11.19
CA VAL A 270 -0.56 -8.38 -10.71
C VAL A 270 -1.26 -9.07 -9.55
N TYR A 271 -1.69 -8.32 -8.54
CA TYR A 271 -2.37 -8.89 -7.38
C TYR A 271 -3.66 -9.62 -7.78
N SER A 272 -4.40 -9.11 -8.77
CA SER A 272 -5.57 -9.80 -9.31
C SER A 272 -5.22 -11.11 -10.04
N MET A 273 -4.08 -11.15 -10.76
CA MET A 273 -3.59 -12.38 -11.42
C MET A 273 -3.05 -13.42 -10.44
N LEU A 274 -2.63 -12.98 -9.26
CA LEU A 274 -2.21 -13.86 -8.16
C LEU A 274 -3.41 -14.31 -7.28
N ASP A 275 -4.65 -13.98 -7.66
CA ASP A 275 -5.87 -14.25 -6.91
C ASP A 275 -5.84 -13.70 -5.47
N LEU A 276 -5.12 -12.59 -5.27
CA LEU A 276 -5.08 -11.92 -3.98
C LEU A 276 -6.40 -11.16 -3.73
N PRO A 277 -7.00 -11.26 -2.56
CA PRO A 277 -8.21 -10.52 -2.23
C PRO A 277 -7.92 -9.01 -2.13
N LEU A 278 -8.87 -8.18 -2.56
CA LEU A 278 -8.72 -6.71 -2.54
C LEU A 278 -8.39 -6.16 -1.15
N GLU A 279 -8.88 -6.79 -0.11
CA GLU A 279 -8.63 -6.42 1.29
C GLU A 279 -7.14 -6.51 1.66
N LEU A 280 -6.35 -7.32 0.94
CA LEU A 280 -4.91 -7.47 1.16
C LEU A 280 -4.02 -6.54 0.31
N TYR A 281 -4.55 -5.78 -0.64
CA TYR A 281 -3.72 -4.95 -1.52
C TYR A 281 -2.90 -3.91 -0.75
N THR A 282 -3.54 -3.13 0.12
CA THR A 282 -2.82 -2.17 0.99
C THR A 282 -1.96 -2.86 2.06
N PRO A 283 -2.39 -3.94 2.74
CA PRO A 283 -1.52 -4.75 3.58
C PRO A 283 -0.26 -5.28 2.91
N ILE A 284 -0.32 -5.73 1.66
CA ILE A 284 0.87 -6.17 0.91
C ILE A 284 1.87 -5.01 0.75
N PHE A 285 1.37 -3.81 0.48
CA PHE A 285 2.20 -2.61 0.49
C PHE A 285 2.85 -2.39 1.88
N ALA A 286 2.11 -2.57 2.97
CA ALA A 286 2.64 -2.47 4.33
C ALA A 286 3.69 -3.56 4.63
N ILE A 287 3.45 -4.82 4.21
CA ILE A 287 4.40 -5.93 4.33
C ILE A 287 5.75 -5.60 3.67
N SER A 288 5.71 -4.93 2.54
CA SER A 288 6.91 -4.45 1.87
C SER A 288 7.52 -3.25 2.61
N ARG A 289 6.73 -2.22 2.90
CA ARG A 289 7.19 -0.93 3.41
C ARG A 289 7.71 -0.98 4.84
N ILE A 290 7.38 -2.01 5.63
CA ILE A 290 7.89 -2.14 7.00
C ILE A 290 9.44 -2.16 7.03
N ALA A 291 10.09 -2.65 5.97
CA ALA A 291 11.55 -2.61 5.85
C ALA A 291 12.06 -1.16 5.76
N GLY A 292 11.48 -0.34 4.88
CA GLY A 292 11.80 1.08 4.76
C GLY A 292 11.47 1.87 6.02
N TRP A 293 10.29 1.66 6.62
CA TRP A 293 9.95 2.30 7.90
C TRP A 293 10.94 1.94 9.01
N SER A 294 11.38 0.69 9.07
CA SER A 294 12.39 0.23 10.04
C SER A 294 13.72 0.94 9.86
N ALA A 295 14.19 1.08 8.62
CA ALA A 295 15.40 1.80 8.30
C ALA A 295 15.31 3.27 8.71
N HIS A 296 14.22 3.95 8.38
CA HIS A 296 13.98 5.36 8.74
C HIS A 296 13.81 5.57 10.23
N ARG A 297 13.22 4.61 10.97
CA ARG A 297 13.18 4.68 12.43
C ARG A 297 14.58 4.62 13.04
N ILE A 298 15.42 3.69 12.58
CA ILE A 298 16.78 3.55 13.07
C ILE A 298 17.61 4.80 12.70
N GLU A 299 17.46 5.30 11.49
CA GLU A 299 18.10 6.54 11.04
C GLU A 299 17.73 7.73 11.91
N GLU A 300 16.44 7.91 12.24
CA GLU A 300 15.98 8.99 13.12
C GLU A 300 16.57 8.87 14.53
N LEU A 301 16.67 7.65 15.08
CA LEU A 301 17.26 7.42 16.40
C LEU A 301 18.76 7.66 16.43
N ILE A 302 19.49 7.29 15.37
CA ILE A 302 20.94 7.52 15.24
C ILE A 302 21.24 9.01 15.11
N ASN A 303 20.45 9.71 14.28
CA ASN A 303 20.62 11.14 14.05
C ASN A 303 20.05 11.99 15.19
N ALA A 304 19.52 11.37 16.23
CA ALA A 304 18.82 11.87 17.41
C ALA A 304 18.83 13.39 17.55
N GLY A 305 17.92 14.00 16.82
CA GLY A 305 17.74 15.43 16.79
C GLY A 305 16.75 15.92 17.87
N LYS A 306 16.27 17.10 17.65
CA LYS A 306 15.14 17.63 18.41
C LYS A 306 13.85 17.04 17.87
N ILE A 307 12.81 16.94 18.72
CA ILE A 307 11.47 16.60 18.26
C ILE A 307 11.08 17.42 17.02
N ILE A 308 10.64 16.74 15.98
CA ILE A 308 10.26 17.37 14.71
C ILE A 308 9.03 18.26 14.93
N ARG A 309 9.21 19.54 14.67
CA ARG A 309 8.16 20.56 14.74
C ARG A 309 8.16 21.37 13.46
N PRO A 310 7.06 21.38 12.70
CA PRO A 310 6.98 22.25 11.52
C PRO A 310 7.01 23.70 11.94
N ALA A 311 7.74 24.53 11.19
CA ALA A 311 7.62 25.97 11.33
C ALA A 311 6.26 26.42 10.80
N TYR A 312 5.56 27.24 11.55
CA TYR A 312 4.31 27.85 11.10
C TYR A 312 4.32 29.35 11.37
N LYS A 313 3.65 30.09 10.53
CA LYS A 313 3.50 31.55 10.67
C LYS A 313 2.02 31.90 10.51
N SER A 314 1.51 32.74 11.41
CA SER A 314 0.17 33.28 11.24
C SER A 314 0.10 34.13 9.96
N VAL A 315 -0.89 33.84 9.13
CA VAL A 315 -1.21 34.63 7.93
C VAL A 315 -2.17 35.79 8.23
N LYS A 316 -2.72 35.85 9.44
CA LYS A 316 -3.55 36.93 9.90
C LYS A 316 -2.67 38.03 10.50
N PRO A 317 -3.00 39.31 10.28
CA PRO A 317 -2.33 40.39 10.97
C PRO A 317 -2.51 40.26 12.49
N ARG A 318 -1.56 40.80 13.24
CA ARG A 318 -1.69 40.88 14.68
C ARG A 318 -2.89 41.75 15.02
N VAL A 319 -3.77 41.26 15.88
CA VAL A 319 -4.90 41.97 16.44
C VAL A 319 -4.71 42.09 17.95
N ASP A 320 -5.08 43.22 18.51
CA ASP A 320 -5.04 43.43 19.95
C ASP A 320 -6.10 42.59 20.65
N TYR A 321 -5.82 42.27 21.92
CA TYR A 321 -6.79 41.53 22.73
C TYR A 321 -8.01 42.41 22.99
N VAL A 322 -9.19 41.90 22.65
CA VAL A 322 -10.49 42.55 22.97
C VAL A 322 -11.08 41.86 24.18
N PRO A 323 -11.31 42.55 25.32
CA PRO A 323 -11.97 42.00 26.49
C PRO A 323 -13.35 41.37 26.12
N LEU A 324 -13.79 40.38 26.88
CA LEU A 324 -15.02 39.65 26.55
C LEU A 324 -16.27 40.56 26.43
N HIS A 325 -16.38 41.54 27.28
CA HIS A 325 -17.50 42.51 27.30
C HIS A 325 -17.50 43.50 26.12
N ASP A 326 -16.36 43.65 25.44
CA ASP A 326 -16.23 44.53 24.26
C ASP A 326 -16.33 43.78 22.92
N ARG A 327 -16.49 42.47 22.98
CA ARG A 327 -16.62 41.66 21.76
C ARG A 327 -18.05 41.75 21.21
N LYS A 328 -18.18 42.17 19.97
CA LYS A 328 -19.43 42.21 19.22
C LYS A 328 -19.77 40.86 18.60
#